data_fa9ed3df5e8c85e8ae922c80466c8709
#
_entry.id   fa9ed3df5e8c85e8ae922c80466c8709
#
_cell.length_a   1.000
_cell.length_b   1.000
_cell.length_c   1.000
_cell.angle_alpha   90.00
_cell.angle_beta   90.00
_cell.angle_gamma   90.00
#
_symmetry.space_group_name_H-M   'P 1'
#
loop_
_entity.id
_entity.type
_entity.pdbx_description
1 polymer ?
#
loop_
_entity_poly.entity_id
_entity_poly.type
_entity_poly.pdbx_seq_one_letter_code
_entity_poly.pdbx_strand_id
1 'polypeptide(L)'
;MNNDDLYLEQLLVGPMDNFIYLVGSKSTREVTIIDPAWDIDALLTHIKEKDLKLTSVLVTHYHPDHIGGGMGGHSIEGIAELLEKDPVKIFVHKLEAEGVKKVTGVSDTDLNIV
;
A
#
# COMPACT_ATOMS: atom_id res chain seq x y z
N MET A 1 0.24 10.84 19.66
CA MET A 1 1.60 10.43 19.25
C MET A 1 2.48 11.65 19.22
N ASN A 2 3.61 11.61 19.88
CA ASN A 2 4.57 12.70 19.77
C ASN A 2 5.57 12.43 18.62
N ASN A 3 6.38 13.43 18.25
CA ASN A 3 7.30 13.32 17.12
C ASN A 3 8.35 12.22 17.32
N ASP A 4 8.71 11.91 18.57
CA ASP A 4 9.72 10.88 18.87
C ASP A 4 9.19 9.47 18.61
N ASP A 5 7.87 9.27 18.61
CA ASP A 5 7.25 7.98 18.33
C ASP A 5 6.88 7.81 16.86
N LEU A 6 6.94 8.84 16.06
CA LEU A 6 6.59 8.76 14.64
C LEU A 6 7.61 7.91 13.87
N TYR A 7 7.13 6.84 13.26
CA TYR A 7 7.89 6.11 12.25
C TYR A 7 7.48 6.61 10.88
N LEU A 8 8.43 7.12 10.10
CA LEU A 8 8.18 7.58 8.74
C LEU A 8 9.36 7.16 7.88
N GLU A 9 9.07 6.37 6.84
CA GLU A 9 10.07 5.92 5.90
C GLU A 9 9.57 6.11 4.48
N GLN A 10 10.41 6.67 3.61
CA GLN A 10 10.14 6.85 2.19
C GLN A 10 10.94 5.82 1.40
N LEU A 11 10.26 5.06 0.55
CA LEU A 11 10.89 4.04 -0.29
C LEU A 11 10.69 4.38 -1.75
N LEU A 12 11.76 4.34 -2.52
CA LEU A 12 11.70 4.52 -3.98
C LEU A 12 11.46 3.18 -4.64
N VAL A 13 10.44 3.08 -5.49
CA VAL A 13 10.05 1.81 -6.10
C VAL A 13 9.78 1.97 -7.59
N GLY A 14 10.04 0.89 -8.34
CA GLY A 14 9.68 0.74 -9.73
C GLY A 14 10.46 1.61 -10.71
N PRO A 15 10.24 1.38 -12.01
CA PRO A 15 10.97 2.11 -13.06
C PRO A 15 10.47 3.54 -13.27
N MET A 16 9.34 3.91 -12.66
CA MET A 16 8.77 5.26 -12.75
C MET A 16 9.19 6.15 -11.59
N ASP A 17 10.11 5.69 -10.74
CA ASP A 17 10.62 6.43 -9.59
C ASP A 17 9.52 6.89 -8.63
N ASN A 18 8.56 5.99 -8.37
CA ASN A 18 7.49 6.27 -7.44
C ASN A 18 7.94 6.09 -5.99
N PHE A 19 7.33 6.84 -5.08
CA PHE A 19 7.60 6.70 -3.66
C PHE A 19 6.46 5.97 -2.97
N ILE A 20 6.84 5.06 -2.07
CA ILE A 20 5.94 4.44 -1.09
C ILE A 20 6.34 4.95 0.29
N TYR A 21 5.35 5.16 1.15
CA TYR A 21 5.60 5.61 2.51
C TYR A 21 5.12 4.57 3.51
N LEU A 22 5.95 4.32 4.53
CA LEU A 22 5.57 3.58 5.72
C LEU A 22 5.40 4.59 6.84
N VAL A 23 4.21 4.61 7.46
CA VAL A 23 3.89 5.57 8.51
C VAL A 23 3.31 4.83 9.70
N GLY A 24 3.83 5.07 10.89
CA GLY A 24 3.31 4.40 12.07
C GLY A 24 3.99 4.82 13.34
N SER A 25 4.11 3.87 14.26
CA SER A 25 4.62 4.10 15.62
C SER A 25 5.90 3.31 15.86
N LYS A 26 6.92 3.98 16.37
CA LYS A 26 8.17 3.31 16.77
C LYS A 26 7.96 2.38 17.96
N SER A 27 7.10 2.76 18.89
CA SER A 27 6.88 1.97 20.10
C SER A 27 6.08 0.70 19.85
N THR A 28 5.04 0.76 19.02
CA THR A 28 4.23 -0.42 18.70
C THR A 28 4.76 -1.21 17.51
N ARG A 29 5.58 -0.60 16.68
CA ARG A 29 6.09 -1.17 15.42
C ARG A 29 5.00 -1.37 14.37
N GLU A 30 3.80 -0.86 14.58
CA GLU A 30 2.70 -0.94 13.61
C GLU A 30 2.83 0.16 12.58
N VAL A 31 2.65 -0.22 11.30
CA VAL A 31 2.76 0.73 10.17
C VAL A 31 1.62 0.56 9.18
N THR A 32 1.30 1.67 8.51
CA THR A 32 0.43 1.73 7.34
C THR A 32 1.30 1.99 6.12
N ILE A 33 1.02 1.30 5.00
CA ILE A 33 1.67 1.59 3.72
C ILE A 33 0.78 2.55 2.94
N ILE A 34 1.38 3.58 2.34
CA ILE A 34 0.70 4.49 1.43
C ILE A 34 1.06 4.10 0.00
N ASP A 35 0.05 3.71 -0.81
CA ASP A 35 0.15 3.39 -2.23
C ASP A 35 1.16 2.28 -2.56
N PRO A 36 0.99 1.03 -2.04
CA PRO A 36 1.91 -0.06 -2.35
C PRO A 36 1.75 -0.54 -3.80
N ALA A 37 2.84 -0.50 -4.54
CA ALA A 37 2.88 -0.96 -5.92
C ALA A 37 4.29 -1.45 -6.26
N TRP A 38 4.41 -2.14 -7.41
CA TRP A 38 5.61 -2.68 -7.99
C TRP A 38 6.05 -3.97 -7.30
N ASP A 39 7.10 -4.00 -6.53
CA ASP A 39 7.64 -5.24 -5.95
C ASP A 39 7.09 -5.48 -4.54
N ILE A 40 5.96 -6.15 -4.47
CA ILE A 40 5.26 -6.41 -3.18
C ILE A 40 6.07 -7.36 -2.29
N ASP A 41 6.73 -8.37 -2.85
CA ASP A 41 7.54 -9.29 -2.07
C ASP A 41 8.71 -8.57 -1.40
N ALA A 42 9.41 -7.71 -2.13
CA ALA A 42 10.50 -6.93 -1.57
C ALA A 42 10.01 -6.00 -0.47
N LEU A 43 8.84 -5.39 -0.66
CA LEU A 43 8.23 -4.50 0.33
C LEU A 43 7.89 -5.25 1.63
N LEU A 44 7.27 -6.42 1.52
CA LEU A 44 6.92 -7.23 2.70
C LEU A 44 8.18 -7.76 3.40
N THR A 45 9.21 -8.13 2.64
CA THR A 45 10.50 -8.54 3.20
C THR A 45 11.16 -7.40 3.98
N HIS A 46 11.12 -6.18 3.42
CA HIS A 46 11.65 -5.00 4.08
C HIS A 46 10.95 -4.74 5.42
N ILE A 47 9.62 -4.82 5.44
CA ILE A 47 8.82 -4.64 6.66
C ILE A 47 9.22 -5.67 7.72
N LYS A 48 9.37 -6.92 7.31
CA LYS A 48 9.76 -8.01 8.22
C LYS A 48 11.17 -7.82 8.77
N GLU A 49 12.12 -7.44 7.92
CA GLU A 49 13.52 -7.23 8.32
C GLU A 49 13.67 -6.06 9.29
N LYS A 50 12.81 -5.05 9.19
CA LYS A 50 12.79 -3.91 10.10
C LYS A 50 12.00 -4.17 11.37
N ASP A 51 11.48 -5.39 11.55
CA ASP A 51 10.65 -5.76 12.69
C ASP A 51 9.42 -4.84 12.83
N LEU A 52 8.77 -4.58 11.71
CA LEU A 52 7.54 -3.80 11.65
C LEU A 52 6.34 -4.72 11.47
N LYS A 53 5.15 -4.22 11.81
CA LYS A 53 3.88 -4.93 11.63
C LYS A 53 2.99 -4.12 10.69
N LEU A 54 2.69 -4.69 9.54
CA LEU A 54 1.77 -4.05 8.61
C LEU A 54 0.33 -4.24 9.10
N THR A 55 -0.38 -3.14 9.32
CA THR A 55 -1.76 -3.17 9.83
C THR A 55 -2.78 -2.70 8.81
N SER A 56 -2.40 -1.82 7.90
CA SER A 56 -3.33 -1.25 6.94
C SER A 56 -2.61 -0.68 5.74
N VAL A 57 -3.43 -0.34 4.73
CA VAL A 57 -2.98 0.34 3.50
C VAL A 57 -3.85 1.57 3.32
N LEU A 58 -3.25 2.67 2.93
CA LEU A 58 -3.95 3.89 2.54
C LEU A 58 -3.73 4.15 1.06
N VAL A 59 -4.82 4.26 0.29
CA VAL A 59 -4.76 4.54 -1.14
C VAL A 59 -5.07 6.02 -1.36
N THR A 60 -4.16 6.73 -2.02
CA THR A 60 -4.36 8.15 -2.33
C THR A 60 -5.16 8.33 -3.60
N HIS A 61 -4.91 7.51 -4.62
CA HIS A 61 -5.63 7.57 -5.90
C HIS A 61 -5.47 6.24 -6.64
N TYR A 62 -6.22 6.05 -7.73
CA TYR A 62 -6.38 4.74 -8.37
C TYR A 62 -5.41 4.47 -9.54
N HIS A 63 -4.38 5.27 -9.74
CA HIS A 63 -3.43 5.03 -10.84
C HIS A 63 -2.64 3.73 -10.61
N PRO A 64 -2.48 2.85 -11.61
CA PRO A 64 -1.84 1.54 -11.44
C PRO A 64 -0.40 1.59 -10.95
N ASP A 65 0.35 2.64 -11.26
CA ASP A 65 1.72 2.81 -10.81
C ASP A 65 1.82 3.09 -9.30
N HIS A 66 0.67 3.35 -8.64
CA HIS A 66 0.59 3.59 -7.20
C HIS A 66 -0.10 2.49 -6.43
N ILE A 67 -0.97 1.68 -7.06
CA ILE A 67 -1.73 0.65 -6.36
C ILE A 67 -1.73 -0.71 -7.07
N GLY A 68 -1.08 -0.80 -8.21
CA GLY A 68 -1.07 -2.01 -9.03
C GLY A 68 -2.19 -2.03 -10.04
N GLY A 69 -2.16 -3.04 -10.91
CA GLY A 69 -3.13 -3.23 -11.98
C GLY A 69 -2.52 -3.13 -13.37
N GLY A 70 -3.36 -3.08 -14.39
CA GLY A 70 -2.90 -3.01 -15.78
C GLY A 70 -2.55 -1.59 -16.20
N MET A 71 -1.41 -1.43 -16.87
CA MET A 71 -0.96 -0.15 -17.41
C MET A 71 -0.17 -0.39 -18.69
N GLY A 72 -0.68 0.12 -19.82
CA GLY A 72 0.03 0.04 -21.09
C GLY A 72 0.37 -1.38 -21.55
N GLY A 73 -0.50 -2.37 -21.28
CA GLY A 73 -0.24 -3.77 -21.61
C GLY A 73 0.60 -4.52 -20.59
N HIS A 74 1.04 -3.84 -19.52
CA HIS A 74 1.80 -4.45 -18.42
C HIS A 74 0.93 -4.59 -17.18
N SER A 75 1.25 -5.59 -16.35
CA SER A 75 0.60 -5.78 -15.05
C SER A 75 1.56 -5.35 -13.96
N ILE A 76 1.12 -4.46 -13.09
CA ILE A 76 1.91 -3.95 -11.98
C ILE A 76 1.38 -4.58 -10.68
N GLU A 77 2.26 -5.14 -9.86
CA GLU A 77 1.85 -5.64 -8.54
C GLU A 77 1.42 -4.48 -7.65
N GLY A 78 0.47 -4.75 -6.77
CA GLY A 78 -0.03 -3.75 -5.84
C GLY A 78 -0.96 -4.36 -4.81
N ILE A 79 -2.06 -3.65 -4.50
CA ILE A 79 -2.94 -4.05 -3.40
C ILE A 79 -3.58 -5.42 -3.57
N ALA A 80 -3.91 -5.83 -4.80
CA ALA A 80 -4.48 -7.15 -5.03
C ALA A 80 -3.51 -8.26 -4.63
N GLU A 81 -2.26 -8.15 -5.05
CA GLU A 81 -1.20 -9.10 -4.70
C GLU A 81 -0.86 -9.05 -3.22
N LEU A 82 -0.87 -7.84 -2.63
CA LEU A 82 -0.65 -7.68 -1.19
C LEU A 82 -1.71 -8.42 -0.38
N LEU A 83 -3.00 -8.29 -0.74
CA LEU A 83 -4.10 -8.96 -0.04
C LEU A 83 -3.99 -10.48 -0.08
N GLU A 84 -3.44 -11.05 -1.14
CA GLU A 84 -3.22 -12.49 -1.24
C GLU A 84 -2.20 -12.99 -0.22
N LYS A 85 -1.23 -12.14 0.14
CA LYS A 85 -0.14 -12.50 1.03
C LYS A 85 -0.39 -12.07 2.48
N ASP A 86 -1.07 -10.95 2.68
CA ASP A 86 -1.32 -10.37 4.00
C ASP A 86 -2.66 -9.62 4.00
N PRO A 87 -3.73 -10.23 4.56
CA PRO A 87 -5.07 -9.64 4.51
C PRO A 87 -5.21 -8.47 5.47
N VAL A 88 -4.79 -7.30 5.04
CA VAL A 88 -4.86 -6.05 5.83
C VAL A 88 -6.03 -5.19 5.38
N LYS A 89 -6.39 -4.19 6.20
CA LYS A 89 -7.42 -3.22 5.85
C LYS A 89 -6.89 -2.23 4.82
N ILE A 90 -7.71 -1.94 3.80
CA ILE A 90 -7.38 -0.94 2.78
C ILE A 90 -8.34 0.23 2.95
N PHE A 91 -7.79 1.43 3.20
CA PHE A 91 -8.58 2.66 3.36
C PHE A 91 -8.49 3.51 2.11
N VAL A 92 -9.62 3.97 1.61
CA VAL A 92 -9.71 4.74 0.37
C VAL A 92 -10.87 5.73 0.45
N HIS A 93 -10.71 6.91 -0.17
CA HIS A 93 -11.79 7.87 -0.29
C HIS A 93 -12.85 7.36 -1.27
N LYS A 94 -14.13 7.65 -0.99
CA LYS A 94 -15.25 7.14 -1.80
C LYS A 94 -15.15 7.52 -3.28
N LEU A 95 -14.58 8.68 -3.60
CA LEU A 95 -14.42 9.13 -4.98
C LEU A 95 -13.37 8.33 -5.76
N GLU A 96 -12.45 7.64 -5.05
CA GLU A 96 -11.43 6.81 -5.67
C GLU A 96 -11.80 5.32 -5.68
N ALA A 97 -12.76 4.89 -4.86
CA ALA A 97 -13.06 3.47 -4.65
C ALA A 97 -13.42 2.73 -5.94
N GLU A 98 -14.25 3.33 -6.81
CA GLU A 98 -14.65 2.71 -8.07
C GLU A 98 -13.45 2.50 -9.00
N GLY A 99 -12.57 3.50 -9.10
CA GLY A 99 -11.34 3.38 -9.89
C GLY A 99 -10.41 2.29 -9.36
N VAL A 100 -10.27 2.22 -8.04
CA VAL A 100 -9.44 1.19 -7.39
C VAL A 100 -9.96 -0.21 -7.74
N LYS A 101 -11.26 -0.45 -7.59
CA LYS A 101 -11.87 -1.74 -7.95
C LYS A 101 -11.66 -2.07 -9.42
N LYS A 102 -11.83 -1.10 -10.29
CA LYS A 102 -11.72 -1.28 -11.74
C LYS A 102 -10.31 -1.66 -12.17
N VAL A 103 -9.29 -1.00 -11.63
CA VAL A 103 -7.90 -1.23 -12.06
C VAL A 103 -7.23 -2.39 -11.35
N THR A 104 -7.63 -2.72 -10.12
CA THR A 104 -6.98 -3.78 -9.34
C THR A 104 -7.78 -5.08 -9.25
N GLY A 105 -9.08 -5.02 -9.47
CA GLY A 105 -9.96 -6.18 -9.35
C GLY A 105 -10.36 -6.53 -7.92
N VAL A 106 -9.98 -5.72 -6.92
CA VAL A 106 -10.45 -5.94 -5.55
C VAL A 106 -11.94 -5.64 -5.43
N SER A 107 -12.60 -6.22 -4.43
CA SER A 107 -14.04 -6.09 -4.24
C SER A 107 -14.38 -4.99 -3.22
N ASP A 108 -15.67 -4.63 -3.17
CA ASP A 108 -16.16 -3.69 -2.15
C ASP A 108 -15.81 -4.12 -0.73
N THR A 109 -15.84 -5.44 -0.48
CA THR A 109 -15.55 -5.98 0.86
C THR A 109 -14.09 -5.84 1.24
N ASP A 110 -13.19 -5.65 0.26
CA ASP A 110 -11.77 -5.43 0.51
C ASP A 110 -11.46 -3.99 0.89
N LEU A 111 -12.38 -3.05 0.66
CA LEU A 111 -12.14 -1.62 0.83
C LEU A 111 -12.91 -1.07 2.05
N ASN A 112 -12.25 -0.15 2.74
CA ASN A 112 -12.83 0.62 3.84
C ASN A 112 -12.90 2.09 3.39
N ILE A 113 -14.11 2.59 3.22
CA ILE A 113 -14.32 3.96 2.72
C ILE A 113 -14.12 4.97 3.86
N VAL A 114 -13.34 5.97 3.60
CA VAL A 114 -13.08 7.06 4.56
C VAL A 114 -13.57 8.39 4.05
#